data_a6f57662037e390a3cca0d6677ebedee
#
_entry.id   a6f57662037e390a3cca0d6677ebedee
#
_cell.length_a   1.000
_cell.length_b   1.000
_cell.length_c   1.000
_cell.angle_alpha   90.00
_cell.angle_beta   90.00
_cell.angle_gamma   90.00
#
_symmetry.space_group_name_H-M   'P 1'
#
loop_
_entity.id
_entity.type
_entity.pdbx_description
1 polymer ?
#
loop_
_entity_poly.entity_id
_entity_poly.type
_entity_poly.pdbx_seq_one_letter_code
_entity_poly.pdbx_strand_id
1 'polypeptide(L)'
;MSKNIAIIGGGIIGLSTAYYLQKEGYKVTLVDKSNMDSGASYVNAGYITPSHFIPLAAPGIITKGIKWMFDSSSPFYVKPRVDLDFLKWSLAFKKSATKTKVEKAIQPILDINLLGRDLYEDLKKLNDFNFHYDHKGLLMLYKSDNVGEEEWEFGKKGIQQGLQVENLSANEVEKLQPNTNLNIKGAVYYHSDAHMTPGVFMKEMISCLDKKGVVFYKNETVKDLNISRGKITSIITDKREIEVDEVVLAAGSWSPQITKKLGLKIPIQAGKGYSINVKNDTKITIPAILCEAKVAITPMQGFTRFAGTMEIAGINHTINAKRVDAIANAVKNYYENITISSEEKENATCGLRPCSPDGLPYIGKSNKCKNLTIATGHAMMGWSLGPATGKLVSEIISEKKLSLDISSFHPDRKF
;
A
#
# COMPACT_ATOMS: atom_id res chain seq x y z
N MET A 1 7.15 2.10 34.72
CA MET A 1 7.96 2.85 33.75
C MET A 1 7.35 2.64 32.37
N SER A 2 7.32 3.68 31.52
CA SER A 2 6.85 3.54 30.15
C SER A 2 7.82 2.67 29.36
N LYS A 3 7.32 1.68 28.57
CA LYS A 3 8.14 0.81 27.73
C LYS A 3 8.83 1.63 26.62
N ASN A 4 10.07 1.27 26.29
CA ASN A 4 10.81 1.77 25.14
C ASN A 4 10.48 0.90 23.92
N ILE A 5 9.80 1.45 22.93
CA ILE A 5 9.36 0.74 21.74
C ILE A 5 10.17 1.24 20.55
N ALA A 6 10.87 0.32 19.85
CA ALA A 6 11.51 0.66 18.61
C ALA A 6 10.70 0.19 17.40
N ILE A 7 10.55 1.06 16.42
CA ILE A 7 9.89 0.78 15.14
C ILE A 7 10.95 0.78 14.04
N ILE A 8 11.06 -0.33 13.32
CA ILE A 8 11.98 -0.48 12.19
C ILE A 8 11.22 -0.21 10.90
N GLY A 9 11.46 0.94 10.29
CA GLY A 9 10.82 1.42 9.06
C GLY A 9 9.91 2.62 9.26
N GLY A 10 10.23 3.73 8.60
CA GLY A 10 9.54 5.03 8.65
C GLY A 10 8.55 5.27 7.50
N GLY A 11 8.01 4.22 6.90
CA GLY A 11 6.88 4.31 5.98
C GLY A 11 5.57 4.59 6.69
N ILE A 12 4.47 4.68 5.92
CA ILE A 12 3.13 4.97 6.46
C ILE A 12 2.74 4.02 7.62
N ILE A 13 3.11 2.75 7.55
CA ILE A 13 2.81 1.77 8.59
C ILE A 13 3.56 2.10 9.89
N GLY A 14 4.87 2.38 9.78
CA GLY A 14 5.69 2.72 10.95
C GLY A 14 5.28 4.04 11.59
N LEU A 15 5.00 5.08 10.78
CA LEU A 15 4.55 6.38 11.29
C LEU A 15 3.17 6.29 11.95
N SER A 16 2.21 5.58 11.33
CA SER A 16 0.90 5.35 11.94
C SER A 16 1.02 4.56 13.26
N THR A 17 1.90 3.55 13.30
CA THR A 17 2.19 2.80 14.53
C THR A 17 2.78 3.70 15.60
N ALA A 18 3.76 4.54 15.25
CA ALA A 18 4.35 5.51 16.17
C ALA A 18 3.31 6.45 16.76
N TYR A 19 2.37 6.92 15.93
CA TYR A 19 1.30 7.82 16.34
C TYR A 19 0.40 7.19 17.44
N TYR A 20 -0.09 5.98 17.19
CA TYR A 20 -0.97 5.32 18.16
C TYR A 20 -0.24 4.87 19.42
N LEU A 21 1.02 4.40 19.32
CA LEU A 21 1.83 4.05 20.49
C LEU A 21 2.18 5.28 21.35
N GLN A 22 2.51 6.40 20.72
CA GLN A 22 2.76 7.66 21.42
C GLN A 22 1.50 8.16 22.14
N LYS A 23 0.33 8.01 21.49
CA LYS A 23 -0.97 8.34 22.12
C LYS A 23 -1.27 7.47 23.35
N GLU A 24 -0.76 6.25 23.42
CA GLU A 24 -0.83 5.37 24.61
C GLU A 24 0.24 5.71 25.67
N GLY A 25 1.09 6.71 25.43
CA GLY A 25 2.10 7.16 26.39
C GLY A 25 3.41 6.36 26.38
N TYR A 26 3.67 5.55 25.36
CA TYR A 26 4.94 4.84 25.20
C TYR A 26 6.06 5.77 24.72
N LYS A 27 7.30 5.43 25.10
CA LYS A 27 8.49 6.04 24.50
C LYS A 27 8.79 5.36 23.17
N VAL A 28 8.68 6.11 22.08
CA VAL A 28 8.81 5.55 20.72
C VAL A 28 10.08 6.07 20.05
N THR A 29 10.86 5.13 19.51
CA THR A 29 12.02 5.41 18.65
C THR A 29 11.76 4.78 17.28
N LEU A 30 11.88 5.56 16.22
CA LEU A 30 11.70 5.12 14.87
C LEU A 30 13.03 5.15 14.11
N VAL A 31 13.42 4.00 13.53
CA VAL A 31 14.69 3.84 12.80
C VAL A 31 14.40 3.59 11.33
N ASP A 32 14.94 4.42 10.43
CA ASP A 32 14.82 4.21 8.99
C ASP A 32 16.17 4.41 8.27
N LYS A 33 16.43 3.55 7.30
CA LYS A 33 17.64 3.59 6.47
C LYS A 33 17.72 4.80 5.53
N SER A 34 16.61 5.50 5.33
CA SER A 34 16.48 6.69 4.48
C SER A 34 16.24 7.94 5.31
N ASN A 35 16.18 9.09 4.65
CA ASN A 35 15.78 10.34 5.28
C ASN A 35 14.26 10.42 5.57
N MET A 36 13.49 9.37 5.23
CA MET A 36 12.02 9.32 5.37
C MET A 36 11.29 10.37 4.51
N ASP A 37 11.82 10.69 3.35
CA ASP A 37 11.27 11.66 2.38
C ASP A 37 10.98 11.03 1.01
N SER A 38 11.13 9.74 0.90
CA SER A 38 11.01 8.97 -0.35
C SER A 38 10.41 7.57 -0.10
N GLY A 39 10.41 6.74 -1.13
CA GLY A 39 9.98 5.34 -1.06
C GLY A 39 8.48 5.14 -1.33
N ALA A 40 8.02 3.91 -1.11
CA ALA A 40 6.69 3.45 -1.53
C ALA A 40 5.53 4.29 -0.97
N SER A 41 5.65 4.84 0.23
CA SER A 41 4.61 5.67 0.85
C SER A 41 4.48 7.03 0.17
N TYR A 42 5.59 7.64 -0.26
CA TYR A 42 5.59 8.96 -0.92
C TYR A 42 5.12 8.91 -2.36
N VAL A 43 5.47 7.84 -3.09
CA VAL A 43 5.09 7.65 -4.51
C VAL A 43 3.78 6.90 -4.67
N ASN A 44 3.07 6.63 -3.57
CA ASN A 44 1.77 5.96 -3.60
C ASN A 44 0.75 6.75 -4.42
N ALA A 45 -0.21 6.06 -5.02
CA ALA A 45 -1.34 6.68 -5.72
C ALA A 45 -2.26 7.50 -4.79
N GLY A 46 -2.12 7.37 -3.48
CA GLY A 46 -2.87 8.16 -2.51
C GLY A 46 -4.31 7.71 -2.31
N TYR A 47 -4.65 6.52 -2.78
CA TYR A 47 -5.99 5.94 -2.64
C TYR A 47 -6.23 5.38 -1.24
N ILE A 48 -7.45 5.60 -0.74
CA ILE A 48 -8.04 4.96 0.41
C ILE A 48 -9.26 4.23 -0.11
N THR A 49 -9.15 2.91 -0.28
CA THR A 49 -10.01 2.14 -1.17
C THR A 49 -10.67 0.94 -0.49
N PRO A 50 -11.76 1.12 0.26
CA PRO A 50 -12.64 0.02 0.66
C PRO A 50 -13.10 -0.85 -0.50
N SER A 51 -13.20 -0.31 -1.72
CA SER A 51 -13.54 -1.03 -2.95
C SER A 51 -12.54 -2.14 -3.32
N HIS A 52 -11.29 -2.05 -2.85
CA HIS A 52 -10.22 -3.01 -3.15
C HIS A 52 -10.18 -4.16 -2.13
N PHE A 53 -11.32 -4.83 -1.92
CA PHE A 53 -11.48 -5.94 -0.97
C PHE A 53 -11.08 -7.32 -1.52
N ILE A 54 -10.78 -7.43 -2.82
CA ILE A 54 -10.33 -8.69 -3.43
C ILE A 54 -8.80 -8.75 -3.39
N PRO A 55 -8.20 -9.81 -2.81
CA PRO A 55 -6.75 -9.92 -2.71
C PRO A 55 -6.07 -10.11 -4.07
N LEU A 56 -4.79 -9.73 -4.17
CA LEU A 56 -3.99 -9.87 -5.38
C LEU A 56 -3.93 -11.32 -5.90
N ALA A 57 -3.91 -12.31 -5.00
CA ALA A 57 -3.86 -13.73 -5.32
C ALA A 57 -5.24 -14.28 -5.71
N ALA A 58 -5.89 -13.69 -6.72
CA ALA A 58 -7.18 -14.15 -7.23
C ALA A 58 -7.03 -15.30 -8.26
N PRO A 59 -8.04 -16.20 -8.40
CA PRO A 59 -8.05 -17.23 -9.44
C PRO A 59 -7.89 -16.63 -10.84
N GLY A 60 -7.11 -17.29 -11.70
CA GLY A 60 -6.84 -16.80 -13.07
C GLY A 60 -5.72 -15.78 -13.19
N ILE A 61 -5.30 -15.12 -12.10
CA ILE A 61 -4.22 -14.13 -12.16
C ILE A 61 -2.88 -14.72 -12.62
N ILE A 62 -2.62 -15.98 -12.29
CA ILE A 62 -1.39 -16.68 -12.71
C ILE A 62 -1.38 -16.86 -14.22
N THR A 63 -2.49 -17.30 -14.82
CA THR A 63 -2.62 -17.49 -16.28
C THR A 63 -2.53 -16.15 -17.01
N LYS A 64 -3.23 -15.11 -16.52
CA LYS A 64 -3.11 -13.74 -17.04
C LYS A 64 -1.67 -13.24 -16.89
N GLY A 65 -1.03 -13.47 -15.74
CA GLY A 65 0.35 -13.05 -15.45
C GLY A 65 1.39 -13.71 -16.36
N ILE A 66 1.27 -15.01 -16.65
CA ILE A 66 2.16 -15.71 -17.60
C ILE A 66 2.02 -15.11 -19.00
N LYS A 67 0.79 -14.85 -19.47
CA LYS A 67 0.55 -14.20 -20.76
C LYS A 67 1.20 -12.81 -20.81
N TRP A 68 1.10 -12.04 -19.74
CA TRP A 68 1.66 -10.68 -19.64
C TRP A 68 3.19 -10.65 -19.53
N MET A 69 3.84 -11.73 -19.07
CA MET A 69 5.31 -11.80 -18.98
C MET A 69 6.01 -11.63 -20.33
N PHE A 70 5.35 -11.99 -21.43
CA PHE A 70 5.90 -11.89 -22.79
C PHE A 70 5.66 -10.52 -23.46
N ASP A 71 4.91 -9.63 -22.81
CA ASP A 71 4.64 -8.28 -23.28
C ASP A 71 5.36 -7.25 -22.38
N SER A 72 6.33 -6.54 -22.97
CA SER A 72 7.13 -5.53 -22.26
C SER A 72 6.32 -4.29 -21.84
N SER A 73 5.17 -4.05 -22.45
CA SER A 73 4.23 -2.96 -22.15
C SER A 73 3.16 -3.36 -21.14
N SER A 74 3.08 -4.63 -20.79
CA SER A 74 2.09 -5.19 -19.86
C SER A 74 2.11 -4.50 -18.49
N PRO A 75 0.94 -4.30 -17.86
CA PRO A 75 0.85 -3.74 -16.51
C PRO A 75 1.46 -4.65 -15.43
N PHE A 76 1.67 -5.93 -15.73
CA PHE A 76 2.29 -6.89 -14.82
C PHE A 76 3.49 -7.59 -15.45
N TYR A 77 4.61 -7.65 -14.74
CA TYR A 77 5.84 -8.31 -15.20
C TYR A 77 6.56 -9.02 -14.06
N VAL A 78 7.06 -10.20 -14.35
CA VAL A 78 7.94 -10.94 -13.43
C VAL A 78 9.27 -11.18 -14.16
N LYS A 79 10.36 -10.64 -13.61
CA LYS A 79 11.71 -10.88 -14.15
C LYS A 79 12.12 -12.31 -13.82
N PRO A 80 12.39 -13.17 -14.83
CA PRO A 80 12.92 -14.51 -14.60
C PRO A 80 14.24 -14.44 -13.82
N ARG A 81 14.33 -15.21 -12.73
CA ARG A 81 15.54 -15.30 -11.92
C ARG A 81 15.59 -16.59 -11.12
N VAL A 82 16.81 -17.07 -10.87
CA VAL A 82 17.06 -18.19 -9.96
C VAL A 82 17.22 -17.64 -8.55
N ASP A 83 16.13 -17.64 -7.79
CA ASP A 83 16.05 -17.10 -6.43
C ASP A 83 15.12 -18.00 -5.60
N LEU A 84 15.68 -18.65 -4.58
CA LEU A 84 14.93 -19.59 -3.73
C LEU A 84 13.78 -18.91 -2.97
N ASP A 85 13.95 -17.65 -2.56
CA ASP A 85 12.89 -16.92 -1.86
C ASP A 85 11.74 -16.58 -2.82
N PHE A 86 12.08 -16.19 -4.05
CA PHE A 86 11.10 -15.98 -5.09
C PHE A 86 10.35 -17.27 -5.44
N LEU A 87 11.05 -18.40 -5.55
CA LEU A 87 10.40 -19.70 -5.83
C LEU A 87 9.44 -20.10 -4.69
N LYS A 88 9.88 -19.98 -3.43
CA LYS A 88 9.04 -20.27 -2.25
C LYS A 88 7.80 -19.35 -2.22
N TRP A 89 8.01 -18.06 -2.47
CA TRP A 89 6.92 -17.10 -2.54
C TRP A 89 5.93 -17.44 -3.68
N SER A 90 6.42 -17.80 -4.87
CA SER A 90 5.60 -18.16 -6.01
C SER A 90 4.76 -19.42 -5.76
N LEU A 91 5.33 -20.42 -5.08
CA LEU A 91 4.58 -21.62 -4.68
C LEU A 91 3.49 -21.29 -3.66
N ALA A 92 3.80 -20.43 -2.67
CA ALA A 92 2.82 -19.96 -1.69
C ALA A 92 1.72 -19.12 -2.37
N PHE A 93 2.07 -18.24 -3.32
CA PHE A 93 1.13 -17.47 -4.12
C PHE A 93 0.17 -18.38 -4.90
N LYS A 94 0.72 -19.40 -5.59
CA LYS A 94 -0.10 -20.39 -6.31
C LYS A 94 -1.09 -21.10 -5.38
N LYS A 95 -0.64 -21.51 -4.19
CA LYS A 95 -1.49 -22.16 -3.18
C LYS A 95 -2.55 -21.23 -2.60
N SER A 96 -2.31 -19.92 -2.62
CA SER A 96 -3.23 -18.91 -2.13
C SER A 96 -4.27 -18.48 -3.17
N ALA A 97 -4.00 -18.63 -4.46
CA ALA A 97 -4.86 -18.22 -5.57
C ALA A 97 -6.02 -19.22 -5.80
N THR A 98 -6.78 -19.54 -4.77
CA THR A 98 -7.97 -20.40 -4.84
C THR A 98 -9.23 -19.63 -4.47
N LYS A 99 -10.38 -20.00 -5.06
CA LYS A 99 -11.68 -19.36 -4.80
C LYS A 99 -11.98 -19.28 -3.29
N THR A 100 -11.84 -20.40 -2.59
CA THR A 100 -12.13 -20.49 -1.14
C THR A 100 -11.25 -19.55 -0.30
N LYS A 101 -9.94 -19.41 -0.62
CA LYS A 101 -9.05 -18.52 0.12
C LYS A 101 -9.35 -17.06 -0.16
N VAL A 102 -9.68 -16.73 -1.41
CA VAL A 102 -10.10 -15.38 -1.80
C VAL A 102 -11.39 -15.00 -1.08
N GLU A 103 -12.40 -15.86 -1.08
CA GLU A 103 -13.66 -15.61 -0.38
C GLU A 103 -13.46 -15.37 1.12
N LYS A 104 -12.59 -16.14 1.77
CA LYS A 104 -12.24 -15.95 3.20
C LYS A 104 -11.47 -14.65 3.47
N ALA A 105 -10.76 -14.12 2.48
CA ALA A 105 -9.97 -12.90 2.62
C ALA A 105 -10.80 -11.62 2.41
N ILE A 106 -11.94 -11.69 1.73
CA ILE A 106 -12.77 -10.53 1.38
C ILE A 106 -13.15 -9.73 2.62
N GLN A 107 -13.82 -10.35 3.59
CA GLN A 107 -14.31 -9.63 4.76
C GLN A 107 -13.19 -9.02 5.60
N PRO A 108 -12.11 -9.74 5.96
CA PRO A 108 -10.98 -9.13 6.69
C PRO A 108 -10.34 -7.94 5.97
N ILE A 109 -10.20 -8.01 4.63
CA ILE A 109 -9.65 -6.89 3.84
C ILE A 109 -10.60 -5.70 3.85
N LEU A 110 -11.89 -5.94 3.69
CA LEU A 110 -12.91 -4.88 3.71
C LEU A 110 -12.92 -4.19 5.06
N ASP A 111 -12.99 -4.95 6.15
CA ASP A 111 -13.08 -4.40 7.51
C ASP A 111 -11.88 -3.52 7.85
N ILE A 112 -10.66 -3.96 7.53
CA ILE A 112 -9.47 -3.17 7.82
C ILE A 112 -9.36 -1.93 6.90
N ASN A 113 -9.86 -1.99 5.66
CA ASN A 113 -9.93 -0.82 4.77
C ASN A 113 -10.95 0.21 5.27
N LEU A 114 -12.14 -0.22 5.69
CA LEU A 114 -13.15 0.65 6.28
C LEU A 114 -12.62 1.32 7.55
N LEU A 115 -12.03 0.54 8.45
CA LEU A 115 -11.37 1.10 9.66
C LEU A 115 -10.27 2.10 9.26
N GLY A 116 -9.46 1.80 8.26
CA GLY A 116 -8.40 2.69 7.77
C GLY A 116 -8.93 4.01 7.27
N ARG A 117 -10.01 4.00 6.47
CA ARG A 117 -10.70 5.18 5.97
C ARG A 117 -11.23 6.04 7.13
N ASP A 118 -11.98 5.43 8.03
CA ASP A 118 -12.61 6.13 9.14
C ASP A 118 -11.55 6.80 10.05
N LEU A 119 -10.42 6.11 10.27
CA LEU A 119 -9.31 6.68 11.03
C LEU A 119 -8.59 7.83 10.30
N TYR A 120 -8.51 7.83 8.96
CA TYR A 120 -8.02 8.98 8.20
C TYR A 120 -8.97 10.18 8.33
N GLU A 121 -10.28 9.94 8.27
CA GLU A 121 -11.29 10.99 8.47
C GLU A 121 -11.23 11.56 9.88
N ASP A 122 -11.00 10.73 10.88
CA ASP A 122 -10.81 11.20 12.26
C ASP A 122 -9.52 12.03 12.41
N LEU A 123 -8.41 11.60 11.79
CA LEU A 123 -7.17 12.39 11.78
C LEU A 123 -7.37 13.75 11.08
N LYS A 124 -8.16 13.79 10.01
CA LYS A 124 -8.48 15.04 9.29
C LYS A 124 -9.22 16.07 10.14
N LYS A 125 -10.02 15.62 11.12
CA LYS A 125 -10.76 16.48 12.05
C LYS A 125 -9.89 17.10 13.15
N LEU A 126 -8.68 16.55 13.36
CA LEU A 126 -7.78 17.02 14.41
C LEU A 126 -7.02 18.28 13.97
N ASN A 127 -6.89 19.25 14.88
CA ASN A 127 -6.12 20.49 14.63
C ASN A 127 -4.62 20.25 14.43
N ASP A 128 -4.11 19.09 14.85
CA ASP A 128 -2.70 18.70 14.70
C ASP A 128 -2.30 18.44 13.25
N PHE A 129 -3.26 18.31 12.33
CA PHE A 129 -3.05 17.88 10.94
C PHE A 129 -3.69 18.82 9.93
N ASN A 130 -2.93 19.19 8.92
CA ASN A 130 -3.43 19.93 7.76
C ASN A 130 -2.97 19.26 6.47
N PHE A 131 -3.74 18.30 5.99
CA PHE A 131 -3.44 17.56 4.76
C PHE A 131 -4.62 17.51 3.81
N HIS A 132 -4.34 17.36 2.54
CA HIS A 132 -5.34 17.15 1.50
C HIS A 132 -5.97 15.76 1.65
N TYR A 133 -7.28 15.70 1.77
CA TYR A 133 -8.09 14.48 1.81
C TYR A 133 -9.45 14.78 1.22
N ASP A 134 -9.84 14.05 0.19
CA ASP A 134 -11.13 14.17 -0.49
C ASP A 134 -11.84 12.81 -0.53
N HIS A 135 -13.07 12.78 -0.02
CA HIS A 135 -13.95 11.61 -0.11
C HIS A 135 -14.87 11.79 -1.31
N LYS A 136 -14.34 11.57 -2.52
CA LYS A 136 -15.04 11.74 -3.79
C LYS A 136 -15.25 10.43 -4.56
N GLY A 137 -15.09 9.31 -3.89
CA GLY A 137 -15.20 8.00 -4.54
C GLY A 137 -14.02 7.69 -5.47
N LEU A 138 -14.19 6.62 -6.26
CA LEU A 138 -13.23 6.13 -7.25
C LEU A 138 -13.97 5.63 -8.49
N LEU A 139 -13.55 6.07 -9.67
CA LEU A 139 -14.08 5.64 -10.96
C LEU A 139 -13.22 4.52 -11.54
N MET A 140 -13.80 3.37 -11.83
CA MET A 140 -13.18 2.28 -12.58
C MET A 140 -13.57 2.44 -14.06
N LEU A 141 -12.76 3.18 -14.82
CA LEU A 141 -13.03 3.55 -16.22
C LEU A 141 -12.73 2.40 -17.17
N TYR A 142 -13.66 2.06 -18.07
CA TYR A 142 -13.48 0.99 -19.04
C TYR A 142 -13.82 1.44 -20.48
N LYS A 143 -13.19 0.78 -21.46
CA LYS A 143 -13.33 1.05 -22.91
C LYS A 143 -13.97 -0.08 -23.69
N SER A 144 -14.10 -1.25 -23.11
CA SER A 144 -14.69 -2.44 -23.75
C SER A 144 -15.82 -3.01 -22.90
N ASP A 145 -16.83 -3.58 -23.56
CA ASP A 145 -17.98 -4.16 -22.87
C ASP A 145 -17.57 -5.30 -21.96
N ASN A 146 -16.67 -6.18 -22.40
CA ASN A 146 -16.19 -7.30 -21.61
C ASN A 146 -15.54 -6.85 -20.31
N VAL A 147 -14.71 -5.79 -20.33
CA VAL A 147 -14.08 -5.25 -19.11
C VAL A 147 -15.12 -4.55 -18.24
N GLY A 148 -16.08 -3.85 -18.85
CA GLY A 148 -17.19 -3.23 -18.13
C GLY A 148 -18.05 -4.27 -17.39
N GLU A 149 -18.37 -5.38 -18.03
CA GLU A 149 -19.10 -6.49 -17.42
C GLU A 149 -18.29 -7.14 -16.26
N GLU A 150 -16.98 -7.42 -16.48
CA GLU A 150 -16.09 -7.94 -15.42
C GLU A 150 -16.06 -6.99 -14.20
N GLU A 151 -15.85 -5.68 -14.42
CA GLU A 151 -15.77 -4.68 -13.34
C GLU A 151 -17.14 -4.50 -12.65
N TRP A 152 -18.26 -4.58 -13.39
CA TRP A 152 -19.60 -4.51 -12.79
C TRP A 152 -19.91 -5.74 -11.92
N GLU A 153 -19.43 -6.94 -12.30
CA GLU A 153 -19.55 -8.12 -11.42
C GLU A 153 -18.79 -7.92 -10.11
N PHE A 154 -17.64 -7.22 -10.12
CA PHE A 154 -16.96 -6.80 -8.89
C PHE A 154 -17.77 -5.74 -8.13
N GLY A 155 -18.38 -4.79 -8.83
CA GLY A 155 -19.28 -3.80 -8.25
C GLY A 155 -20.46 -4.43 -7.50
N LYS A 156 -21.12 -5.43 -8.12
CA LYS A 156 -22.23 -6.19 -7.47
C LYS A 156 -21.76 -6.90 -6.19
N LYS A 157 -20.54 -7.46 -6.18
CA LYS A 157 -19.97 -8.04 -4.96
C LYS A 157 -19.74 -6.98 -3.89
N GLY A 158 -19.30 -5.77 -4.28
CA GLY A 158 -19.17 -4.63 -3.39
C GLY A 158 -20.50 -4.25 -2.75
N ILE A 159 -21.59 -4.21 -3.54
CA ILE A 159 -22.95 -3.96 -3.04
C ILE A 159 -23.37 -5.03 -2.03
N GLN A 160 -23.09 -6.30 -2.32
CA GLN A 160 -23.36 -7.41 -1.37
C GLN A 160 -22.58 -7.27 -0.06
N GLN A 161 -21.45 -6.59 -0.07
CA GLN A 161 -20.65 -6.27 1.10
C GLN A 161 -21.03 -4.93 1.76
N GLY A 162 -22.11 -4.28 1.31
CA GLY A 162 -22.62 -3.03 1.88
C GLY A 162 -21.97 -1.76 1.32
N LEU A 163 -21.15 -1.85 0.27
CA LEU A 163 -20.61 -0.67 -0.39
C LEU A 163 -21.64 -0.03 -1.32
N GLN A 164 -21.62 1.30 -1.40
CA GLN A 164 -22.41 2.04 -2.38
C GLN A 164 -21.64 2.08 -3.71
N VAL A 165 -22.19 1.44 -4.75
CA VAL A 165 -21.56 1.28 -6.07
C VAL A 165 -22.58 1.53 -7.16
N GLU A 166 -22.20 2.28 -8.19
CA GLU A 166 -23.02 2.59 -9.36
C GLU A 166 -22.30 2.16 -10.65
N ASN A 167 -23.10 1.74 -11.65
CA ASN A 167 -22.59 1.50 -13.00
C ASN A 167 -23.03 2.67 -13.88
N LEU A 168 -22.06 3.47 -14.33
CA LEU A 168 -22.29 4.72 -15.02
C LEU A 168 -21.96 4.59 -16.51
N SER A 169 -22.83 5.14 -17.35
CA SER A 169 -22.55 5.38 -18.77
C SER A 169 -21.48 6.47 -18.95
N ALA A 170 -20.89 6.55 -20.15
CA ALA A 170 -19.94 7.62 -20.48
C ALA A 170 -20.52 9.03 -20.26
N ASN A 171 -21.79 9.25 -20.63
CA ASN A 171 -22.46 10.54 -20.44
C ASN A 171 -22.66 10.91 -18.95
N GLU A 172 -22.88 9.94 -18.08
CA GLU A 172 -22.99 10.19 -16.65
C GLU A 172 -21.62 10.51 -16.04
N VAL A 173 -20.56 9.84 -16.48
CA VAL A 173 -19.18 10.18 -16.09
C VAL A 173 -18.77 11.57 -16.56
N GLU A 174 -19.15 11.97 -17.79
CA GLU A 174 -18.91 13.31 -18.31
C GLU A 174 -19.56 14.39 -17.46
N LYS A 175 -20.79 14.16 -16.96
CA LYS A 175 -21.46 15.08 -16.02
C LYS A 175 -20.71 15.22 -14.69
N LEU A 176 -20.08 14.16 -14.20
CA LEU A 176 -19.25 14.18 -12.99
C LEU A 176 -17.90 14.87 -13.20
N GLN A 177 -17.36 14.80 -14.43
CA GLN A 177 -16.07 15.37 -14.81
C GLN A 177 -16.17 16.19 -16.12
N PRO A 178 -16.93 17.29 -16.14
CA PRO A 178 -17.32 17.99 -17.38
C PRO A 178 -16.17 18.67 -18.11
N ASN A 179 -15.01 18.80 -17.50
CA ASN A 179 -13.85 19.46 -18.10
C ASN A 179 -12.77 18.45 -18.57
N THR A 180 -13.12 17.16 -18.65
CA THR A 180 -12.22 16.11 -19.13
C THR A 180 -12.81 15.47 -20.41
N ASN A 181 -12.00 15.37 -21.46
CA ASN A 181 -12.42 14.67 -22.69
C ASN A 181 -12.09 13.19 -22.54
N LEU A 182 -13.07 12.41 -22.09
CA LEU A 182 -12.92 10.99 -21.81
C LEU A 182 -13.36 10.15 -23.03
N ASN A 183 -12.48 9.27 -23.49
CA ASN A 183 -12.79 8.23 -24.47
C ASN A 183 -13.00 6.90 -23.76
N ILE A 184 -14.22 6.67 -23.27
CA ILE A 184 -14.63 5.51 -22.47
C ILE A 184 -16.02 5.01 -22.91
N LYS A 185 -16.38 3.79 -22.50
CA LYS A 185 -17.75 3.28 -22.60
C LYS A 185 -18.56 3.53 -21.31
N GLY A 186 -17.89 3.56 -20.17
CA GLY A 186 -18.53 3.82 -18.87
C GLY A 186 -17.55 3.65 -17.73
N ALA A 187 -18.10 3.62 -16.52
CA ALA A 187 -17.36 3.41 -15.29
C ALA A 187 -18.18 2.67 -14.24
N VAL A 188 -17.48 1.89 -13.39
CA VAL A 188 -18.04 1.48 -12.09
C VAL A 188 -17.55 2.47 -11.04
N TYR A 189 -18.47 3.11 -10.34
CA TYR A 189 -18.20 4.17 -9.38
C TYR A 189 -18.40 3.68 -7.95
N TYR A 190 -17.34 3.70 -7.16
CA TYR A 190 -17.36 3.34 -5.74
C TYR A 190 -17.35 4.60 -4.89
N HIS A 191 -18.45 4.92 -4.24
CA HIS A 191 -18.60 6.12 -3.40
C HIS A 191 -17.82 6.03 -2.08
N SER A 192 -17.54 4.81 -1.61
CA SER A 192 -16.85 4.55 -0.33
C SER A 192 -15.38 4.99 -0.31
N ASP A 193 -14.81 5.27 -1.46
CA ASP A 193 -13.39 5.48 -1.63
C ASP A 193 -13.00 6.96 -1.49
N ALA A 194 -11.80 7.19 -1.03
CA ALA A 194 -11.24 8.52 -0.86
C ALA A 194 -9.82 8.59 -1.44
N HIS A 195 -9.27 9.80 -1.51
CA HIS A 195 -7.89 10.01 -1.93
C HIS A 195 -7.25 11.18 -1.18
N MET A 196 -5.94 11.20 -1.20
CA MET A 196 -5.16 12.23 -0.52
C MET A 196 -3.80 12.41 -1.19
N THR A 197 -3.07 13.46 -0.80
CA THR A 197 -1.69 13.70 -1.25
C THR A 197 -0.70 13.07 -0.28
N PRO A 198 -0.09 11.90 -0.60
CA PRO A 198 0.73 11.15 0.35
C PRO A 198 1.89 11.92 0.96
N GLY A 199 2.64 12.65 0.13
CA GLY A 199 3.81 13.39 0.60
C GLY A 199 3.48 14.50 1.62
N VAL A 200 2.30 15.11 1.54
CA VAL A 200 1.82 16.08 2.50
C VAL A 200 1.51 15.40 3.83
N PHE A 201 0.71 14.34 3.80
CA PHE A 201 0.35 13.58 5.02
C PHE A 201 1.58 13.01 5.74
N MET A 202 2.55 12.44 5.00
CA MET A 202 3.77 11.91 5.61
C MET A 202 4.57 13.00 6.34
N LYS A 203 4.69 14.19 5.76
CA LYS A 203 5.37 15.33 6.39
C LYS A 203 4.64 15.81 7.64
N GLU A 204 3.33 15.96 7.57
CA GLU A 204 2.49 16.33 8.72
C GLU A 204 2.61 15.32 9.86
N MET A 205 2.57 14.01 9.54
CA MET A 205 2.70 12.94 10.53
C MET A 205 4.09 12.98 11.21
N ILE A 206 5.17 13.14 10.45
CA ILE A 206 6.52 13.27 11.01
C ILE A 206 6.61 14.49 11.92
N SER A 207 6.11 15.64 11.48
CA SER A 207 6.11 16.87 12.27
C SER A 207 5.31 16.75 13.57
N CYS A 208 4.13 16.12 13.50
CA CYS A 208 3.31 15.86 14.68
C CYS A 208 4.02 14.94 15.68
N LEU A 209 4.63 13.87 15.22
CA LEU A 209 5.36 12.91 16.05
C LEU A 209 6.61 13.50 16.69
N ASP A 210 7.36 14.32 15.95
CA ASP A 210 8.54 15.03 16.46
C ASP A 210 8.16 15.97 17.63
N LYS A 211 7.12 16.78 17.43
CA LYS A 211 6.57 17.65 18.49
C LYS A 211 6.10 16.87 19.73
N LYS A 212 5.66 15.62 19.56
CA LYS A 212 5.20 14.73 20.63
C LYS A 212 6.35 13.90 21.26
N GLY A 213 7.60 14.15 20.87
CA GLY A 213 8.79 13.55 21.47
C GLY A 213 9.15 12.16 20.97
N VAL A 214 8.67 11.77 19.78
CA VAL A 214 9.15 10.55 19.10
C VAL A 214 10.57 10.77 18.61
N VAL A 215 11.47 9.84 18.91
CA VAL A 215 12.86 9.92 18.46
C VAL A 215 12.99 9.32 17.05
N PHE A 216 13.61 10.07 16.12
CA PHE A 216 13.84 9.63 14.75
C PHE A 216 15.32 9.40 14.47
N TYR A 217 15.70 8.18 14.15
CA TYR A 217 17.02 7.84 13.62
C TYR A 217 16.92 7.62 12.10
N LYS A 218 17.12 8.71 11.36
CA LYS A 218 17.09 8.74 9.89
C LYS A 218 18.45 8.41 9.30
N ASN A 219 18.46 7.87 8.07
CA ASN A 219 19.67 7.41 7.38
C ASN A 219 20.48 6.44 8.25
N GLU A 220 19.78 5.52 8.92
CA GLU A 220 20.34 4.59 9.84
C GLU A 220 19.77 3.17 9.60
N THR A 221 20.64 2.25 9.23
CA THR A 221 20.23 0.92 8.79
C THR A 221 20.38 -0.09 9.93
N VAL A 222 19.29 -0.78 10.25
CA VAL A 222 19.32 -1.90 11.19
C VAL A 222 20.14 -3.05 10.59
N LYS A 223 21.24 -3.41 11.24
CA LYS A 223 22.17 -4.45 10.81
C LYS A 223 21.93 -5.76 11.52
N ASP A 224 21.61 -5.73 12.83
CA ASP A 224 21.38 -6.94 13.62
C ASP A 224 20.44 -6.67 14.82
N LEU A 225 20.14 -7.73 15.56
CA LEU A 225 19.29 -7.74 16.73
C LEU A 225 19.92 -8.62 17.81
N ASN A 226 20.13 -8.09 19.01
CA ASN A 226 20.52 -8.88 20.15
C ASN A 226 19.30 -9.57 20.77
N ILE A 227 19.42 -10.89 20.98
CA ILE A 227 18.33 -11.71 21.49
C ILE A 227 18.79 -12.42 22.76
N SER A 228 18.01 -12.31 23.81
CA SER A 228 18.19 -13.03 25.05
C SER A 228 16.88 -13.67 25.51
N ARG A 229 16.90 -14.97 25.81
CA ARG A 229 15.75 -15.73 26.31
C ARG A 229 14.46 -15.57 25.46
N GLY A 230 14.62 -15.50 24.12
CA GLY A 230 13.51 -15.36 23.17
C GLY A 230 12.89 -13.95 23.13
N LYS A 231 13.63 -12.92 23.59
CA LYS A 231 13.26 -11.50 23.48
C LYS A 231 14.41 -10.73 22.83
N ILE A 232 14.07 -9.74 22.01
CA ILE A 232 15.03 -8.75 21.50
C ILE A 232 15.32 -7.78 22.67
N THR A 233 16.61 -7.64 22.99
CA THR A 233 17.06 -6.72 24.04
C THR A 233 17.56 -5.40 23.47
N SER A 234 18.11 -5.43 22.25
CA SER A 234 18.56 -4.25 21.55
C SER A 234 18.53 -4.42 20.04
N ILE A 235 18.47 -3.30 19.31
CA ILE A 235 18.60 -3.19 17.86
C ILE A 235 19.99 -2.64 17.57
N ILE A 236 20.74 -3.33 16.70
CA ILE A 236 22.07 -2.89 16.25
C ILE A 236 21.91 -2.22 14.88
N THR A 237 22.26 -0.97 14.80
CA THR A 237 22.28 -0.22 13.55
C THR A 237 23.74 -0.10 13.03
N ASP A 238 23.92 0.57 11.90
CA ASP A 238 25.26 0.92 11.40
C ASP A 238 25.92 2.07 12.18
N LYS A 239 25.22 2.67 13.17
CA LYS A 239 25.75 3.82 13.94
C LYS A 239 25.72 3.60 15.45
N ARG A 240 24.81 2.79 15.97
CA ARG A 240 24.59 2.62 17.41
C ARG A 240 23.86 1.33 17.77
N GLU A 241 23.84 1.04 19.05
CA GLU A 241 22.96 0.07 19.69
C GLU A 241 21.82 0.81 20.39
N ILE A 242 20.60 0.28 20.29
CA ILE A 242 19.37 0.87 20.86
C ILE A 242 18.71 -0.19 21.74
N GLU A 243 18.69 0.00 23.04
CA GLU A 243 17.99 -0.86 23.99
C GLU A 243 16.47 -0.72 23.83
N VAL A 244 15.75 -1.85 23.89
CA VAL A 244 14.31 -1.91 23.63
C VAL A 244 13.57 -2.87 24.54
N ASP A 245 12.32 -2.54 24.86
CA ASP A 245 11.38 -3.45 25.53
C ASP A 245 10.48 -4.18 24.52
N GLU A 246 10.07 -3.51 23.46
CA GLU A 246 9.24 -4.03 22.34
C GLU A 246 9.81 -3.55 21.01
N VAL A 247 9.64 -4.37 19.97
CA VAL A 247 10.05 -4.05 18.61
C VAL A 247 8.89 -4.20 17.65
N VAL A 248 8.69 -3.22 16.77
CA VAL A 248 7.76 -3.31 15.64
C VAL A 248 8.54 -3.36 14.32
N LEU A 249 8.31 -4.38 13.52
CA LEU A 249 8.90 -4.51 12.20
C LEU A 249 7.93 -4.01 11.12
N ALA A 250 8.19 -2.80 10.61
CA ALA A 250 7.42 -2.12 9.56
C ALA A 250 8.27 -1.79 8.31
N ALA A 251 9.31 -2.61 8.04
CA ALA A 251 10.33 -2.33 7.01
C ALA A 251 9.90 -2.68 5.57
N GLY A 252 8.60 -2.86 5.30
CA GLY A 252 8.06 -3.09 3.97
C GLY A 252 8.76 -4.23 3.23
N SER A 253 9.23 -3.98 1.99
CA SER A 253 9.91 -5.00 1.16
C SER A 253 11.24 -5.50 1.74
N TRP A 254 11.81 -4.81 2.72
CA TRP A 254 13.06 -5.20 3.39
C TRP A 254 12.82 -6.08 4.63
N SER A 255 11.59 -6.25 5.07
CA SER A 255 11.26 -7.07 6.25
C SER A 255 11.84 -8.49 6.22
N PRO A 256 11.87 -9.21 5.08
CA PRO A 256 12.48 -10.54 5.02
C PRO A 256 13.96 -10.59 5.40
N GLN A 257 14.72 -9.50 5.16
CA GLN A 257 16.15 -9.43 5.51
C GLN A 257 16.36 -9.45 7.02
N ILE A 258 15.43 -8.86 7.78
CA ILE A 258 15.46 -8.81 9.24
C ILE A 258 14.89 -10.10 9.82
N THR A 259 13.75 -10.57 9.31
CA THR A 259 13.09 -11.78 9.85
C THR A 259 13.89 -13.05 9.65
N LYS A 260 14.71 -13.13 8.59
CA LYS A 260 15.66 -14.25 8.38
C LYS A 260 16.66 -14.42 9.52
N LYS A 261 17.16 -13.32 10.11
CA LYS A 261 18.07 -13.33 11.25
C LYS A 261 17.44 -13.92 12.51
N LEU A 262 16.13 -13.82 12.60
CA LEU A 262 15.29 -14.37 13.68
C LEU A 262 14.79 -15.79 13.38
N GLY A 263 15.16 -16.37 12.24
CA GLY A 263 14.64 -17.66 11.77
C GLY A 263 13.13 -17.63 11.47
N LEU A 264 12.56 -16.44 11.26
CA LEU A 264 11.15 -16.25 10.90
C LEU A 264 10.97 -16.31 9.38
N LYS A 265 9.88 -16.92 8.94
CA LYS A 265 9.52 -17.06 7.53
C LYS A 265 8.38 -16.11 7.19
N ILE A 266 8.72 -14.89 6.78
CA ILE A 266 7.78 -13.88 6.30
C ILE A 266 8.04 -13.67 4.79
N PRO A 267 7.43 -14.47 3.92
CA PRO A 267 7.67 -14.36 2.49
C PRO A 267 7.05 -13.07 1.93
N ILE A 268 7.89 -12.21 1.39
CA ILE A 268 7.49 -10.96 0.72
C ILE A 268 8.34 -10.80 -0.54
N GLN A 269 7.70 -10.39 -1.63
CA GLN A 269 8.37 -9.94 -2.84
C GLN A 269 8.13 -8.46 -3.08
N ALA A 270 9.16 -7.76 -3.57
CA ALA A 270 9.04 -6.36 -3.94
C ALA A 270 8.32 -6.23 -5.29
N GLY A 271 7.13 -5.65 -5.28
CA GLY A 271 6.36 -5.30 -6.46
C GLY A 271 6.60 -3.83 -6.84
N LYS A 272 7.48 -3.56 -7.81
CA LYS A 272 7.80 -2.20 -8.22
C LYS A 272 6.68 -1.62 -9.08
N GLY A 273 6.22 -0.43 -8.71
CA GLY A 273 5.33 0.40 -9.51
C GLY A 273 5.96 1.74 -9.82
N TYR A 274 5.49 2.37 -10.87
CA TYR A 274 5.97 3.67 -11.34
C TYR A 274 4.91 4.72 -11.17
N SER A 275 5.31 5.99 -10.97
CA SER A 275 4.42 7.13 -10.91
C SER A 275 5.01 8.32 -11.65
N ILE A 276 4.14 9.07 -12.34
CA ILE A 276 4.43 10.30 -13.06
C ILE A 276 3.56 11.39 -12.44
N ASN A 277 4.13 12.51 -12.10
CA ASN A 277 3.41 13.68 -11.60
C ASN A 277 3.31 14.73 -12.70
N VAL A 278 2.09 15.10 -13.06
CA VAL A 278 1.78 16.13 -14.05
C VAL A 278 1.32 17.38 -13.32
N LYS A 279 2.07 18.46 -13.47
CA LYS A 279 1.80 19.74 -12.79
C LYS A 279 0.77 20.61 -13.51
N ASN A 280 0.58 20.39 -14.80
CA ASN A 280 -0.45 21.09 -15.55
C ASN A 280 -1.84 20.72 -15.01
N ASP A 281 -2.76 21.66 -15.07
CA ASP A 281 -4.13 21.45 -14.64
C ASP A 281 -4.85 20.48 -15.60
N THR A 282 -4.99 19.24 -15.18
CA THR A 282 -5.66 18.17 -15.95
C THR A 282 -7.18 18.23 -15.91
N LYS A 283 -7.76 19.10 -15.08
CA LYS A 283 -9.20 19.19 -14.80
C LYS A 283 -9.82 17.93 -14.20
N ILE A 284 -9.02 16.93 -13.85
CA ILE A 284 -9.48 15.72 -13.18
C ILE A 284 -9.78 16.05 -11.72
N THR A 285 -11.00 15.75 -11.24
CA THR A 285 -11.47 16.05 -9.88
C THR A 285 -11.79 14.81 -9.07
N ILE A 286 -12.08 13.70 -9.72
CA ILE A 286 -12.37 12.39 -9.10
C ILE A 286 -11.24 11.43 -9.50
N PRO A 287 -10.68 10.67 -8.55
CA PRO A 287 -9.65 9.68 -8.88
C PRO A 287 -10.24 8.55 -9.73
N ALA A 288 -9.40 7.96 -10.57
CA ALA A 288 -9.84 6.92 -11.48
C ALA A 288 -8.79 5.83 -11.69
N ILE A 289 -9.25 4.64 -12.08
CA ILE A 289 -8.39 3.55 -12.58
C ILE A 289 -8.80 3.24 -14.02
N LEU A 290 -7.83 3.24 -14.93
CA LEU A 290 -7.98 2.78 -16.31
C LEU A 290 -7.95 1.25 -16.31
N CYS A 291 -9.10 0.60 -16.46
CA CYS A 291 -9.27 -0.82 -16.17
C CYS A 291 -8.43 -1.72 -17.08
N GLU A 292 -8.35 -1.45 -18.37
CA GLU A 292 -7.54 -2.23 -19.32
C GLU A 292 -6.04 -2.05 -19.08
N ALA A 293 -5.61 -0.82 -18.77
CA ALA A 293 -4.20 -0.48 -18.59
C ALA A 293 -3.69 -0.65 -17.17
N LYS A 294 -4.58 -0.80 -16.20
CA LYS A 294 -4.27 -0.85 -14.75
C LYS A 294 -3.44 0.35 -14.30
N VAL A 295 -3.82 1.55 -14.78
CA VAL A 295 -3.22 2.83 -14.43
C VAL A 295 -4.15 3.58 -13.47
N ALA A 296 -3.62 3.95 -12.34
CA ALA A 296 -4.26 4.76 -11.31
C ALA A 296 -4.02 6.25 -11.58
N ILE A 297 -5.06 7.05 -11.45
CA ILE A 297 -5.04 8.51 -11.69
C ILE A 297 -5.59 9.20 -10.44
N THR A 298 -4.81 10.10 -9.86
CA THR A 298 -5.21 10.79 -8.64
C THR A 298 -4.97 12.28 -8.75
N PRO A 299 -6.02 13.11 -8.65
CA PRO A 299 -5.86 14.54 -8.42
C PRO A 299 -5.27 14.75 -7.03
N MET A 300 -4.14 15.44 -6.96
CA MET A 300 -3.42 15.73 -5.72
C MET A 300 -3.25 17.24 -5.55
N GLN A 301 -2.76 17.66 -4.41
CA GLN A 301 -2.52 19.08 -4.13
C GLN A 301 -1.43 19.63 -5.06
N GLY A 302 -1.83 20.37 -6.10
CA GLY A 302 -0.95 21.04 -7.04
C GLY A 302 -0.42 20.19 -8.21
N PHE A 303 -0.89 18.94 -8.38
CA PHE A 303 -0.54 18.08 -9.51
C PHE A 303 -1.51 16.90 -9.64
N THR A 304 -1.51 16.24 -10.79
CA THR A 304 -2.18 14.94 -10.96
C THR A 304 -1.13 13.84 -11.04
N ARG A 305 -1.31 12.76 -10.27
CA ARG A 305 -0.44 11.58 -10.30
C ARG A 305 -1.03 10.49 -11.17
N PHE A 306 -0.21 10.00 -12.10
CA PHE A 306 -0.48 8.81 -12.91
C PHE A 306 0.45 7.70 -12.46
N ALA A 307 -0.10 6.59 -11.97
CA ALA A 307 0.68 5.50 -11.40
C ALA A 307 0.23 4.15 -11.96
N GLY A 308 1.19 3.28 -12.24
CA GLY A 308 0.85 1.97 -12.82
C GLY A 308 1.95 0.95 -12.65
N THR A 309 1.73 -0.19 -13.25
CA THR A 309 2.64 -1.33 -13.34
C THR A 309 2.87 -2.05 -12.00
N MET A 310 3.06 -3.36 -12.12
CA MET A 310 3.55 -4.25 -11.08
C MET A 310 4.71 -5.06 -11.64
N GLU A 311 5.94 -4.71 -11.29
CA GLU A 311 7.15 -5.41 -11.72
C GLU A 311 7.78 -6.15 -10.55
N ILE A 312 7.80 -7.49 -10.58
CA ILE A 312 8.48 -8.34 -9.58
C ILE A 312 9.88 -8.69 -10.07
N ALA A 313 10.85 -7.83 -9.76
CA ALA A 313 12.23 -7.92 -10.24
C ALA A 313 13.28 -7.82 -9.11
N GLY A 314 12.90 -8.19 -7.89
CA GLY A 314 13.73 -8.01 -6.69
C GLY A 314 13.74 -6.55 -6.21
N ILE A 315 14.56 -6.29 -5.21
CA ILE A 315 14.71 -4.94 -4.63
C ILE A 315 15.64 -4.12 -5.52
N ASN A 316 15.08 -3.24 -6.35
CA ASN A 316 15.81 -2.26 -7.15
C ASN A 316 14.94 -1.05 -7.46
N HIS A 317 15.55 0.10 -7.71
CA HIS A 317 14.87 1.37 -8.00
C HIS A 317 15.13 1.86 -9.44
N THR A 318 15.63 1.01 -10.31
CA THR A 318 15.87 1.37 -11.72
C THR A 318 14.54 1.67 -12.42
N ILE A 319 14.45 2.83 -13.03
CA ILE A 319 13.27 3.23 -13.82
C ILE A 319 13.35 2.57 -15.21
N ASN A 320 12.27 1.93 -15.62
CA ASN A 320 12.13 1.35 -16.94
C ASN A 320 11.29 2.29 -17.82
N ALA A 321 11.95 2.98 -18.76
CA ALA A 321 11.31 3.96 -19.63
C ALA A 321 10.12 3.39 -20.42
N LYS A 322 10.20 2.14 -20.91
CA LYS A 322 9.09 1.50 -21.65
C LYS A 322 7.83 1.38 -20.82
N ARG A 323 7.96 1.20 -19.48
CA ARG A 323 6.80 1.11 -18.57
C ARG A 323 6.24 2.48 -18.22
N VAL A 324 7.11 3.47 -18.11
CA VAL A 324 6.71 4.88 -17.99
C VAL A 324 5.95 5.33 -19.23
N ASP A 325 6.46 5.00 -20.43
CA ASP A 325 5.77 5.28 -21.68
C ASP A 325 4.43 4.55 -21.81
N ALA A 326 4.33 3.30 -21.33
CA ALA A 326 3.07 2.57 -21.31
C ALA A 326 2.00 3.26 -20.46
N ILE A 327 2.38 3.82 -19.31
CA ILE A 327 1.48 4.64 -18.46
C ILE A 327 1.04 5.89 -19.22
N ALA A 328 1.98 6.64 -19.81
CA ALA A 328 1.69 7.88 -20.54
C ALA A 328 0.79 7.64 -21.75
N ASN A 329 1.04 6.56 -22.52
CA ASN A 329 0.22 6.18 -23.66
C ASN A 329 -1.21 5.75 -23.23
N ALA A 330 -1.33 5.03 -22.11
CA ALA A 330 -2.63 4.66 -21.58
C ALA A 330 -3.44 5.91 -21.21
N VAL A 331 -2.83 6.90 -20.55
CA VAL A 331 -3.49 8.18 -20.23
C VAL A 331 -4.00 8.87 -21.48
N LYS A 332 -3.14 9.03 -22.50
CA LYS A 332 -3.52 9.64 -23.78
C LYS A 332 -4.68 8.91 -24.48
N ASN A 333 -4.75 7.59 -24.35
CA ASN A 333 -5.81 6.80 -24.94
C ASN A 333 -7.18 7.00 -24.26
N TYR A 334 -7.20 7.36 -22.98
CA TYR A 334 -8.42 7.56 -22.20
C TYR A 334 -8.82 9.03 -22.08
N TYR A 335 -7.84 9.94 -22.01
CA TYR A 335 -8.03 11.39 -21.87
C TYR A 335 -7.44 12.08 -23.10
N GLU A 336 -8.27 12.56 -24.01
CA GLU A 336 -7.83 13.12 -25.29
C GLU A 336 -7.07 14.44 -25.13
N ASN A 337 -7.36 15.18 -24.07
CA ASN A 337 -6.76 16.49 -23.77
C ASN A 337 -5.55 16.44 -22.83
N ILE A 338 -5.12 15.24 -22.38
CA ILE A 338 -3.98 15.11 -21.47
C ILE A 338 -2.80 14.47 -22.20
N THR A 339 -1.68 15.19 -22.18
CA THR A 339 -0.40 14.70 -22.71
C THR A 339 0.66 14.82 -21.63
N ILE A 340 1.36 13.72 -21.36
CA ILE A 340 2.48 13.67 -20.42
C ILE A 340 3.75 13.98 -21.20
N SER A 341 4.45 15.05 -20.85
CA SER A 341 5.66 15.51 -21.51
C SER A 341 6.86 14.58 -21.31
N SER A 342 7.90 14.73 -22.11
CA SER A 342 9.16 13.98 -21.96
C SER A 342 9.82 14.29 -20.61
N GLU A 343 9.83 15.53 -20.18
CA GLU A 343 10.36 15.96 -18.88
C GLU A 343 9.63 15.28 -17.71
N GLU A 344 8.29 15.21 -17.74
CA GLU A 344 7.50 14.54 -16.71
C GLU A 344 7.77 13.03 -16.67
N LYS A 345 8.00 12.40 -17.84
CA LYS A 345 8.39 10.99 -17.92
C LYS A 345 9.80 10.73 -17.38
N GLU A 346 10.76 11.61 -17.66
CA GLU A 346 12.12 11.53 -17.14
C GLU A 346 12.16 11.68 -15.61
N ASN A 347 11.26 12.50 -15.05
CA ASN A 347 11.07 12.69 -13.61
C ASN A 347 10.20 11.61 -12.95
N ALA A 348 9.89 10.51 -13.65
CA ALA A 348 9.13 9.41 -13.08
C ALA A 348 9.84 8.80 -11.86
N THR A 349 9.05 8.39 -10.89
CA THR A 349 9.54 7.78 -9.65
C THR A 349 9.02 6.34 -9.51
N CYS A 350 9.60 5.55 -8.61
CA CYS A 350 9.11 4.21 -8.34
C CYS A 350 9.06 3.89 -6.86
N GLY A 351 8.15 2.96 -6.50
CA GLY A 351 8.01 2.44 -5.15
C GLY A 351 7.93 0.92 -5.14
N LEU A 352 8.42 0.31 -4.06
CA LEU A 352 8.46 -1.14 -3.88
C LEU A 352 7.35 -1.58 -2.94
N ARG A 353 6.29 -2.14 -3.49
CA ARG A 353 5.15 -2.68 -2.75
C ARG A 353 5.55 -4.00 -2.09
N PRO A 354 5.37 -4.18 -0.76
CA PRO A 354 5.71 -5.43 -0.08
C PRO A 354 4.61 -6.47 -0.29
N CYS A 355 4.72 -7.29 -1.34
CA CYS A 355 3.70 -8.26 -1.71
C CYS A 355 3.84 -9.57 -0.94
N SER A 356 2.88 -9.86 -0.04
CA SER A 356 2.69 -11.17 0.56
C SER A 356 2.11 -12.17 -0.46
N PRO A 357 2.25 -13.49 -0.26
CA PRO A 357 1.77 -14.48 -1.22
C PRO A 357 0.26 -14.54 -1.38
N ASP A 358 -0.50 -14.25 -0.34
CA ASP A 358 -1.97 -14.26 -0.32
C ASP A 358 -2.60 -12.87 -0.49
N GLY A 359 -1.77 -11.82 -0.56
CA GLY A 359 -2.21 -10.44 -0.65
C GLY A 359 -2.67 -9.81 0.68
N LEU A 360 -2.68 -10.59 1.79
CA LEU A 360 -3.01 -10.11 3.12
C LEU A 360 -1.77 -9.55 3.82
N PRO A 361 -1.87 -8.47 4.61
CA PRO A 361 -0.76 -8.01 5.43
C PRO A 361 -0.39 -9.01 6.52
N TYR A 362 0.80 -8.86 7.09
CA TYR A 362 1.21 -9.52 8.31
C TYR A 362 1.08 -8.51 9.45
N ILE A 363 0.13 -8.78 10.38
CA ILE A 363 -0.13 -7.93 11.54
C ILE A 363 -0.27 -8.85 12.77
N GLY A 364 0.64 -8.73 13.73
CA GLY A 364 0.57 -9.53 14.96
C GLY A 364 1.91 -9.83 15.61
N LYS A 365 1.89 -10.41 16.79
CA LYS A 365 3.09 -10.90 17.48
C LYS A 365 3.63 -12.16 16.81
N SER A 366 4.95 -12.29 16.78
CA SER A 366 5.61 -13.51 16.34
C SER A 366 5.58 -14.56 17.46
N ASN A 367 5.30 -15.83 17.12
CA ASN A 367 5.38 -16.95 18.06
C ASN A 367 6.82 -17.29 18.47
N LYS A 368 7.82 -16.82 17.71
CA LYS A 368 9.26 -17.12 17.96
C LYS A 368 9.96 -16.05 18.80
N CYS A 369 9.45 -14.83 18.77
CA CYS A 369 10.05 -13.72 19.50
C CYS A 369 8.98 -12.95 20.25
N LYS A 370 8.99 -13.04 21.60
CA LYS A 370 7.88 -12.63 22.46
C LYS A 370 7.58 -11.12 22.42
N ASN A 371 8.57 -10.28 22.11
CA ASN A 371 8.44 -8.83 22.06
C ASN A 371 8.62 -8.27 20.63
N LEU A 372 8.36 -9.09 19.62
CA LEU A 372 8.36 -8.66 18.22
C LEU A 372 6.94 -8.66 17.67
N THR A 373 6.46 -7.49 17.27
CA THR A 373 5.23 -7.33 16.49
C THR A 373 5.58 -7.07 15.05
N ILE A 374 4.98 -7.79 14.13
CA ILE A 374 5.18 -7.65 12.68
C ILE A 374 4.02 -6.85 12.10
N ALA A 375 4.34 -5.84 11.29
CA ALA A 375 3.38 -4.98 10.60
C ALA A 375 3.90 -4.67 9.18
N THR A 376 3.73 -5.61 8.24
CA THR A 376 4.31 -5.52 6.91
C THR A 376 3.52 -6.32 5.87
N GLY A 377 3.95 -6.33 4.61
CA GLY A 377 3.33 -7.18 3.59
C GLY A 377 2.00 -6.67 3.02
N HIS A 378 1.72 -5.40 3.14
CA HIS A 378 0.46 -4.75 2.77
C HIS A 378 0.23 -4.63 1.25
N ALA A 379 1.12 -5.16 0.42
CA ALA A 379 1.02 -5.10 -1.04
C ALA A 379 0.74 -3.67 -1.57
N MET A 380 -0.32 -3.50 -2.34
CA MET A 380 -0.74 -2.20 -2.88
C MET A 380 -1.53 -1.35 -1.88
N MET A 381 -2.08 -1.96 -0.84
CA MET A 381 -3.05 -1.34 0.08
C MET A 381 -2.41 -0.69 1.31
N GLY A 382 -1.08 -0.71 1.43
CA GLY A 382 -0.39 -0.20 2.63
C GLY A 382 -0.75 1.24 2.98
N TRP A 383 -1.06 2.06 1.98
CA TRP A 383 -1.53 3.43 2.20
C TRP A 383 -2.92 3.44 2.86
N SER A 384 -3.89 2.78 2.26
CA SER A 384 -5.26 2.68 2.78
C SER A 384 -5.31 2.06 4.19
N LEU A 385 -4.47 1.06 4.46
CA LEU A 385 -4.44 0.31 5.72
C LEU A 385 -3.55 0.92 6.81
N GLY A 386 -2.84 2.02 6.52
CA GLY A 386 -1.82 2.58 7.41
C GLY A 386 -2.33 2.85 8.84
N PRO A 387 -3.31 3.74 9.04
CA PRO A 387 -3.84 4.05 10.37
C PRO A 387 -4.46 2.84 11.08
N ALA A 388 -5.22 1.99 10.37
CA ALA A 388 -5.79 0.78 10.95
C ALA A 388 -4.71 -0.18 11.46
N THR A 389 -3.66 -0.41 10.67
CA THR A 389 -2.52 -1.22 11.10
C THR A 389 -1.83 -0.62 12.32
N GLY A 390 -1.59 0.69 12.31
CA GLY A 390 -0.96 1.39 13.44
C GLY A 390 -1.77 1.23 14.74
N LYS A 391 -3.09 1.41 14.66
CA LYS A 391 -4.03 1.24 15.78
C LYS A 391 -4.01 -0.20 16.29
N LEU A 392 -4.14 -1.20 15.41
CA LEU A 392 -4.12 -2.61 15.78
C LEU A 392 -2.79 -3.02 16.44
N VAL A 393 -1.65 -2.56 15.92
CA VAL A 393 -0.34 -2.80 16.55
C VAL A 393 -0.25 -2.18 17.94
N SER A 394 -0.77 -0.98 18.11
CA SER A 394 -0.83 -0.32 19.42
C SER A 394 -1.71 -1.10 20.40
N GLU A 395 -2.87 -1.59 19.97
CA GLU A 395 -3.77 -2.43 20.78
C GLU A 395 -3.10 -3.75 21.17
N ILE A 396 -2.36 -4.41 20.26
CA ILE A 396 -1.60 -5.63 20.54
C ILE A 396 -0.54 -5.40 21.63
N ILE A 397 0.25 -4.32 21.52
CA ILE A 397 1.33 -4.01 22.46
C ILE A 397 0.80 -3.58 23.82
N SER A 398 -0.34 -2.87 23.82
CA SER A 398 -1.03 -2.42 25.02
C SER A 398 -1.94 -3.48 25.66
N GLU A 399 -2.01 -4.68 25.07
CA GLU A 399 -2.86 -5.79 25.50
C GLU A 399 -4.34 -5.39 25.64
N LYS A 400 -4.80 -4.49 24.75
CA LYS A 400 -6.19 -4.04 24.69
C LYS A 400 -7.04 -4.95 23.82
N LYS A 401 -8.37 -4.82 23.94
CA LYS A 401 -9.30 -5.44 23.02
C LYS A 401 -9.04 -4.91 21.60
N LEU A 402 -8.87 -5.80 20.64
CA LEU A 402 -8.64 -5.44 19.25
C LEU A 402 -9.90 -4.85 18.62
N SER A 403 -9.73 -3.81 17.81
CA SER A 403 -10.81 -3.19 17.04
C SER A 403 -11.35 -4.11 15.93
N LEU A 404 -10.55 -5.07 15.45
CA LEU A 404 -10.91 -6.06 14.43
C LEU A 404 -10.33 -7.43 14.78
N ASP A 405 -10.93 -8.50 14.23
CA ASP A 405 -10.29 -9.82 14.20
C ASP A 405 -9.10 -9.79 13.21
N ILE A 406 -7.91 -10.08 13.73
CA ILE A 406 -6.67 -10.12 12.94
C ILE A 406 -6.16 -11.53 12.67
N SER A 407 -6.94 -12.56 12.94
CA SER A 407 -6.54 -13.96 12.77
C SER A 407 -6.04 -14.26 11.35
N SER A 408 -6.69 -13.69 10.33
CA SER A 408 -6.29 -13.78 8.93
C SER A 408 -4.96 -13.09 8.60
N PHE A 409 -4.52 -12.16 9.45
CA PHE A 409 -3.28 -11.39 9.26
C PHE A 409 -2.10 -11.93 10.06
N HIS A 410 -2.29 -13.02 10.83
CA HIS A 410 -1.26 -13.54 11.71
C HIS A 410 0.06 -13.81 10.97
N PRO A 411 1.23 -13.37 11.51
CA PRO A 411 2.51 -13.52 10.84
C PRO A 411 2.92 -14.98 10.55
N ASP A 412 2.54 -15.92 11.39
CA ASP A 412 2.90 -17.34 11.27
C ASP A 412 1.81 -18.17 10.55
N ARG A 413 0.89 -17.50 9.81
CA ARG A 413 -0.16 -18.19 9.03
C ARG A 413 0.44 -19.05 7.92
N LYS A 414 -0.26 -20.15 7.56
CA LYS A 414 0.16 -21.08 6.50
C LYS A 414 -0.53 -20.73 5.17
N PHE A 415 0.19 -20.92 4.06
CA PHE A 415 -0.29 -20.71 2.70
C PHE A 415 -0.75 -22.00 2.04
#